data_988c22cb90cf33d26a75c0097dd1344c
#
_entry.id   988c22cb90cf33d26a75c0097dd1344c
#
_cell.length_a   1.000
_cell.length_b   1.000
_cell.length_c   1.000
_cell.angle_alpha   90.00
_cell.angle_beta   90.00
_cell.angle_gamma   90.00
#
_symmetry.space_group_name_H-M   'P 1'
#
loop_
_entity.id
_entity.type
_entity.pdbx_description
1 polymer ?
#
loop_
_entity_poly.entity_id
_entity_poly.type
_entity_poly.pdbx_seq_one_letter_code
_entity_poly.pdbx_strand_id
1 'polypeptide(L)'
;VMFLRESMGFPHPGTGQSMRRIRYKPGNIQSIIMLSFSLLSLAIMLVTVVVMYIKFADASQDSIIESNHKVMDQTIDSVESYLVNMRQVSDAAYYYVIKENDILKQSDTIHDGMSLLYESNKEYLRSIALYNQYGSLIAAEPVVSQKEDPDVTKQDWFIEAMERMENIHFSTPHVQNLFDDGSMRYHLVISSSRAVELTSGSESQMGVMLVDMDYSSVSRMLERINTSGKGQYYYLCDAKGNIIYHPHQIQFDGDVPENSEVAAKSQNSIYDDYLNGVHRKIMVDTISYTGWKLVCVMPYSIFTNKMADVKQFVFVIMIIMAMMFVWINRVIAIRISKPIMKLDDS
;
A
#
# COMPACT_ATOMS: atom_id res chain seq x y z
N VAL A 1 -84.94 -21.79 5.77
CA VAL A 1 -86.16 -21.03 5.61
C VAL A 1 -85.98 -20.10 4.39
N MET A 2 -86.62 -20.52 3.35
CA MET A 2 -87.54 -19.79 2.45
C MET A 2 -86.88 -18.78 1.44
N PHE A 3 -86.87 -19.21 0.20
CA PHE A 3 -87.60 -18.71 -1.01
C PHE A 3 -87.31 -17.26 -1.38
N LEU A 4 -86.75 -17.03 -2.55
CA LEU A 4 -87.43 -16.71 -3.85
C LEU A 4 -86.35 -16.59 -4.93
N ARG A 5 -86.44 -17.24 -5.88
CA ARG A 5 -86.60 -17.46 -7.30
C ARG A 5 -87.13 -16.25 -8.04
N GLU A 6 -86.35 -15.77 -8.99
CA GLU A 6 -86.76 -15.17 -10.29
C GLU A 6 -85.47 -14.89 -11.09
N SER A 7 -85.15 -15.56 -12.07
CA SER A 7 -85.59 -15.68 -13.47
C SER A 7 -84.92 -14.65 -14.36
N MET A 8 -84.15 -15.23 -15.27
CA MET A 8 -83.99 -14.83 -16.69
C MET A 8 -83.14 -13.63 -17.04
N GLY A 9 -82.15 -13.96 -17.88
CA GLY A 9 -81.51 -13.04 -18.80
C GLY A 9 -80.15 -13.51 -19.33
N PHE A 10 -80.12 -14.51 -20.17
CA PHE A 10 -78.95 -14.77 -21.02
C PHE A 10 -78.84 -13.70 -22.08
N PRO A 11 -77.76 -12.98 -22.26
CA PRO A 11 -77.45 -12.39 -23.52
C PRO A 11 -76.44 -13.30 -24.28
N HIS A 12 -76.78 -13.49 -25.51
CA HIS A 12 -76.02 -14.21 -26.52
C HIS A 12 -74.56 -13.77 -26.65
N PRO A 13 -73.70 -14.71 -27.02
CA PRO A 13 -72.33 -14.40 -27.35
C PRO A 13 -72.25 -13.84 -28.78
N GLY A 14 -71.93 -12.61 -28.82
CA GLY A 14 -71.80 -11.97 -30.14
C GLY A 14 -71.01 -10.67 -30.03
N THR A 15 -69.75 -10.77 -30.07
CA THR A 15 -68.82 -9.91 -30.83
C THR A 15 -67.41 -10.44 -30.66
N GLY A 16 -66.99 -11.10 -31.69
CA GLY A 16 -65.58 -11.52 -31.83
C GLY A 16 -64.72 -10.27 -31.74
N GLN A 17 -63.96 -10.18 -30.61
CA GLN A 17 -62.74 -9.40 -30.67
C GLN A 17 -61.83 -10.07 -31.69
N SER A 18 -61.84 -9.48 -32.90
CA SER A 18 -60.84 -9.78 -33.90
C SER A 18 -59.49 -9.53 -33.25
N MET A 19 -58.80 -10.60 -32.85
CA MET A 19 -57.36 -10.54 -32.67
C MET A 19 -56.83 -9.89 -33.94
N ARG A 20 -56.42 -8.63 -33.85
CA ARG A 20 -55.58 -8.01 -34.87
C ARG A 20 -54.36 -8.90 -34.97
N ARG A 21 -54.42 -9.94 -35.82
CA ARG A 21 -53.22 -10.58 -36.37
C ARG A 21 -52.43 -9.41 -36.94
N ILE A 22 -51.36 -9.08 -36.28
CA ILE A 22 -50.28 -8.25 -36.80
C ILE A 22 -49.89 -8.95 -38.10
N ARG A 23 -50.47 -8.50 -39.20
CA ARG A 23 -50.14 -8.95 -40.54
C ARG A 23 -48.73 -8.42 -40.78
N TYR A 24 -47.73 -9.25 -40.48
CA TYR A 24 -46.38 -9.00 -40.92
C TYR A 24 -46.44 -8.93 -42.44
N LYS A 25 -46.48 -7.69 -42.97
CA LYS A 25 -46.16 -7.50 -44.38
C LYS A 25 -44.78 -8.12 -44.57
N PRO A 26 -44.57 -9.04 -45.49
CA PRO A 26 -43.24 -9.52 -45.80
C PRO A 26 -42.45 -8.26 -46.16
N GLY A 27 -41.56 -7.85 -45.23
CA GLY A 27 -40.69 -6.72 -45.47
C GLY A 27 -39.89 -7.03 -46.72
N ASN A 28 -39.74 -6.04 -47.58
CA ASN A 28 -38.90 -6.15 -48.76
C ASN A 28 -37.65 -6.96 -48.41
N ILE A 29 -37.28 -7.97 -49.22
CA ILE A 29 -36.05 -8.80 -49.04
C ILE A 29 -34.86 -7.95 -48.63
N GLN A 30 -34.79 -6.73 -49.15
CA GLN A 30 -33.86 -5.68 -48.79
C GLN A 30 -33.85 -5.36 -47.28
N SER A 31 -35.02 -5.21 -46.66
CA SER A 31 -35.13 -4.87 -45.24
C SER A 31 -34.71 -6.06 -44.35
N ILE A 32 -35.00 -7.29 -44.77
CA ILE A 32 -34.61 -8.50 -44.05
C ILE A 32 -33.09 -8.68 -44.08
N ILE A 33 -32.48 -8.54 -45.26
CA ILE A 33 -31.02 -8.62 -45.45
C ILE A 33 -30.35 -7.52 -44.61
N MET A 34 -30.81 -6.27 -44.69
CA MET A 34 -30.25 -5.17 -43.93
C MET A 34 -30.32 -5.40 -42.41
N LEU A 35 -31.48 -5.89 -41.92
CA LEU A 35 -31.66 -6.15 -40.49
C LEU A 35 -30.79 -7.30 -39.98
N SER A 36 -30.70 -8.41 -40.74
CA SER A 36 -29.89 -9.54 -40.35
C SER A 36 -28.39 -9.22 -40.34
N PHE A 37 -27.87 -8.52 -41.35
CA PHE A 37 -26.46 -8.08 -41.37
C PHE A 37 -26.15 -7.06 -40.28
N SER A 38 -27.09 -6.11 -40.03
CA SER A 38 -26.94 -5.11 -38.97
C SER A 38 -26.92 -5.76 -37.59
N LEU A 39 -27.80 -6.74 -37.36
CA LEU A 39 -27.87 -7.47 -36.08
C LEU A 39 -26.61 -8.31 -35.86
N LEU A 40 -26.13 -8.99 -36.89
CA LEU A 40 -24.91 -9.80 -36.82
C LEU A 40 -23.67 -8.93 -36.55
N SER A 41 -23.53 -7.81 -37.30
CA SER A 41 -22.41 -6.89 -37.10
C SER A 41 -22.41 -6.23 -35.71
N LEU A 42 -23.60 -5.88 -35.20
CA LEU A 42 -23.77 -5.33 -33.87
C LEU A 42 -23.42 -6.37 -32.79
N ALA A 43 -23.82 -7.62 -32.96
CA ALA A 43 -23.48 -8.70 -32.04
C ALA A 43 -21.96 -8.96 -31.97
N ILE A 44 -21.31 -9.04 -33.13
CA ILE A 44 -19.83 -9.20 -33.19
C ILE A 44 -19.14 -8.02 -32.53
N MET A 45 -19.57 -6.80 -32.81
CA MET A 45 -19.02 -5.59 -32.22
C MET A 45 -19.17 -5.61 -30.69
N LEU A 46 -20.36 -5.96 -30.18
CA LEU A 46 -20.60 -6.03 -28.73
C LEU A 46 -19.68 -7.07 -28.06
N VAL A 47 -19.53 -8.26 -28.63
CA VAL A 47 -18.62 -9.28 -28.12
C VAL A 47 -17.17 -8.77 -28.11
N THR A 48 -16.73 -8.14 -29.20
CA THR A 48 -15.36 -7.59 -29.29
C THR A 48 -15.12 -6.51 -28.24
N VAL A 49 -16.07 -5.59 -28.04
CA VAL A 49 -15.96 -4.53 -27.03
C VAL A 49 -15.92 -5.10 -25.62
N VAL A 50 -16.76 -6.09 -25.31
CA VAL A 50 -16.76 -6.74 -24.00
C VAL A 50 -15.43 -7.43 -23.71
N VAL A 51 -14.92 -8.22 -24.67
CA VAL A 51 -13.64 -8.90 -24.52
C VAL A 51 -12.49 -7.89 -24.36
N MET A 52 -12.48 -6.85 -25.19
CA MET A 52 -11.46 -5.80 -25.09
C MET A 52 -11.53 -5.05 -23.74
N TYR A 53 -12.74 -4.77 -23.24
CA TYR A 53 -12.92 -4.13 -21.95
C TYR A 53 -12.39 -4.99 -20.80
N ILE A 54 -12.70 -6.30 -20.79
CA ILE A 54 -12.19 -7.23 -19.78
C ILE A 54 -10.65 -7.25 -19.81
N LYS A 55 -10.06 -7.44 -21.00
CA LYS A 55 -8.60 -7.47 -21.17
C LYS A 55 -7.92 -6.17 -20.74
N PHE A 56 -8.55 -5.03 -21.03
CA PHE A 56 -8.03 -3.74 -20.60
C PHE A 56 -8.14 -3.55 -19.09
N ALA A 57 -9.23 -4.04 -18.47
CA ALA A 57 -9.39 -4.01 -17.01
C ALA A 57 -8.29 -4.81 -16.30
N ASP A 58 -8.05 -6.05 -16.76
CA ASP A 58 -6.99 -6.91 -16.24
C ASP A 58 -5.61 -6.23 -16.38
N ALA A 59 -5.27 -5.77 -17.58
CA ALA A 59 -4.00 -5.10 -17.85
C ALA A 59 -3.81 -3.81 -17.04
N SER A 60 -4.89 -3.05 -16.81
CA SER A 60 -4.84 -1.85 -15.97
C SER A 60 -4.62 -2.18 -14.50
N GLN A 61 -5.24 -3.26 -14.00
CA GLN A 61 -5.03 -3.73 -12.64
C GLN A 61 -3.59 -4.19 -12.43
N ASP A 62 -3.06 -5.01 -13.35
CA ASP A 62 -1.67 -5.48 -13.30
C ASP A 62 -0.68 -4.32 -13.33
N SER A 63 -0.92 -3.33 -14.18
CA SER A 63 -0.08 -2.12 -14.26
C SER A 63 -0.09 -1.30 -12.96
N ILE A 64 -1.22 -1.21 -12.25
CA ILE A 64 -1.30 -0.54 -10.95
C ILE A 64 -0.51 -1.31 -9.90
N ILE A 65 -0.66 -2.63 -9.86
CA ILE A 65 0.06 -3.51 -8.93
C ILE A 65 1.56 -3.41 -9.18
N GLU A 66 2.01 -3.53 -10.42
CA GLU A 66 3.42 -3.41 -10.79
C GLU A 66 4.01 -2.03 -10.43
N SER A 67 3.23 -0.97 -10.67
CA SER A 67 3.65 0.39 -10.29
C SER A 67 3.84 0.55 -8.78
N ASN A 68 2.92 -0.01 -7.98
CA ASN A 68 3.04 0.03 -6.52
C ASN A 68 4.18 -0.86 -6.01
N HIS A 69 4.42 -2.00 -6.65
CA HIS A 69 5.56 -2.87 -6.31
C HIS A 69 6.88 -2.11 -6.48
N LYS A 70 7.06 -1.41 -7.61
CA LYS A 70 8.26 -0.58 -7.83
C LYS A 70 8.44 0.53 -6.80
N VAL A 71 7.34 1.15 -6.36
CA VAL A 71 7.38 2.16 -5.29
C VAL A 71 7.78 1.52 -3.97
N MET A 72 7.26 0.32 -3.66
CA MET A 72 7.62 -0.42 -2.46
C MET A 72 9.09 -0.82 -2.47
N ASP A 73 9.60 -1.38 -3.57
CA ASP A 73 11.01 -1.75 -3.71
C ASP A 73 11.94 -0.56 -3.46
N GLN A 74 11.67 0.58 -4.11
CA GLN A 74 12.46 1.81 -3.91
C GLN A 74 12.40 2.33 -2.48
N THR A 75 11.26 2.17 -1.83
CA THR A 75 11.08 2.59 -0.43
C THR A 75 11.82 1.66 0.52
N ILE A 76 11.75 0.36 0.28
CA ILE A 76 12.51 -0.65 1.02
C ILE A 76 14.00 -0.38 0.93
N ASP A 77 14.53 -0.18 -0.29
CA ASP A 77 15.95 0.17 -0.50
C ASP A 77 16.35 1.42 0.29
N SER A 78 15.46 2.42 0.35
CA SER A 78 15.72 3.67 1.08
C SER A 78 15.74 3.44 2.59
N VAL A 79 14.80 2.65 3.12
CA VAL A 79 14.75 2.31 4.56
C VAL A 79 15.92 1.39 4.93
N GLU A 80 16.25 0.40 4.11
CA GLU A 80 17.43 -0.45 4.34
C GLU A 80 18.73 0.36 4.35
N SER A 81 18.88 1.30 3.42
CA SER A 81 20.04 2.20 3.39
C SER A 81 20.15 3.02 4.69
N TYR A 82 19.00 3.51 5.21
CA TYR A 82 18.97 4.22 6.47
C TYR A 82 19.40 3.32 7.66
N LEU A 83 18.92 2.09 7.73
CA LEU A 83 19.28 1.12 8.77
C LEU A 83 20.75 0.67 8.68
N VAL A 84 21.25 0.51 7.45
CA VAL A 84 22.67 0.21 7.21
C VAL A 84 23.56 1.36 7.66
N ASN A 85 23.15 2.62 7.44
CA ASN A 85 23.87 3.79 7.95
C ASN A 85 23.93 3.79 9.49
N MET A 86 22.82 3.46 10.18
CA MET A 86 22.82 3.29 11.64
C MET A 86 23.87 2.24 12.08
N ARG A 87 23.88 1.10 11.41
CA ARG A 87 24.85 0.05 11.68
C ARG A 87 26.29 0.53 11.46
N GLN A 88 26.55 1.25 10.36
CA GLN A 88 27.87 1.77 10.06
C GLN A 88 28.38 2.74 11.14
N VAL A 89 27.51 3.63 11.65
CA VAL A 89 27.84 4.49 12.79
C VAL A 89 28.14 3.66 14.03
N SER A 90 27.31 2.67 14.33
CA SER A 90 27.50 1.76 15.44
C SER A 90 28.81 0.97 15.30
N ASP A 91 29.11 0.44 14.11
CA ASP A 91 30.36 -0.29 13.84
C ASP A 91 31.59 0.63 13.98
N ALA A 92 31.49 1.85 13.44
CA ALA A 92 32.57 2.83 13.57
C ALA A 92 32.85 3.22 15.02
N ALA A 93 31.80 3.48 15.79
CA ALA A 93 31.92 3.78 17.22
C ALA A 93 32.55 2.62 17.98
N TYR A 94 32.12 1.39 17.73
CA TYR A 94 32.67 0.22 18.40
C TYR A 94 34.11 -0.07 18.01
N TYR A 95 34.38 -0.27 16.71
CA TYR A 95 35.68 -0.79 16.26
C TYR A 95 36.81 0.25 16.31
N TYR A 96 36.52 1.53 16.03
CA TYR A 96 37.57 2.57 15.94
C TYR A 96 37.66 3.45 17.17
N VAL A 97 36.60 3.51 18.00
CA VAL A 97 36.61 4.38 19.18
C VAL A 97 36.64 3.59 20.47
N ILE A 98 35.76 2.59 20.63
CA ILE A 98 35.59 1.91 21.92
C ILE A 98 36.63 0.79 22.12
N LYS A 99 36.72 -0.13 21.15
CA LYS A 99 37.54 -1.37 21.27
C LYS A 99 39.04 -1.11 21.43
N GLU A 100 39.54 -0.05 20.81
CA GLU A 100 40.95 0.32 20.80
C GLU A 100 41.37 1.12 22.06
N ASN A 101 40.42 1.54 22.91
CA ASN A 101 40.66 2.45 24.01
C ASN A 101 40.22 1.84 25.36
N ASP A 102 41.00 2.13 26.40
CA ASP A 102 40.68 1.79 27.80
C ASP A 102 39.72 2.84 28.37
N ILE A 103 38.56 2.42 28.81
CA ILE A 103 37.50 3.31 29.31
C ILE A 103 37.90 4.13 30.55
N LEU A 104 38.90 3.61 31.33
CA LEU A 104 39.40 4.33 32.52
C LEU A 104 40.51 5.31 32.20
N LYS A 105 41.36 4.99 31.20
CA LYS A 105 42.59 5.77 30.92
C LYS A 105 42.41 6.75 29.75
N GLN A 106 41.52 6.42 28.83
CA GLN A 106 41.36 7.11 27.54
C GLN A 106 39.96 7.63 27.34
N SER A 107 39.28 8.01 28.42
CA SER A 107 37.91 8.58 28.39
C SER A 107 37.79 9.76 27.42
N ASP A 108 38.77 10.68 27.43
CA ASP A 108 38.79 11.83 26.55
C ASP A 108 38.87 11.44 25.07
N THR A 109 39.71 10.42 24.75
CA THR A 109 39.81 9.90 23.36
C THR A 109 38.52 9.27 22.88
N ILE A 110 37.84 8.53 23.76
CA ILE A 110 36.52 7.95 23.46
C ILE A 110 35.50 9.05 23.20
N HIS A 111 35.50 10.10 24.04
CA HIS A 111 34.61 11.23 23.90
C HIS A 111 34.83 11.99 22.59
N ASP A 112 36.08 12.33 22.27
CA ASP A 112 36.47 12.99 21.02
C ASP A 112 36.08 12.17 19.80
N GLY A 113 36.27 10.84 19.82
CA GLY A 113 35.90 9.95 18.75
C GLY A 113 34.39 9.85 18.54
N MET A 114 33.64 9.75 19.64
CA MET A 114 32.18 9.76 19.59
C MET A 114 31.62 11.09 19.11
N SER A 115 32.21 12.21 19.57
CA SER A 115 31.85 13.55 19.14
C SER A 115 32.07 13.75 17.64
N LEU A 116 33.20 13.30 17.10
CA LEU A 116 33.47 13.35 15.67
C LEU A 116 32.44 12.56 14.86
N LEU A 117 32.10 11.34 15.31
CA LEU A 117 31.06 10.53 14.67
C LEU A 117 29.69 11.20 14.73
N TYR A 118 29.33 11.77 15.87
CA TYR A 118 28.08 12.51 16.03
C TYR A 118 28.01 13.72 15.09
N GLU A 119 29.04 14.60 15.13
CA GLU A 119 29.08 15.80 14.30
C GLU A 119 29.05 15.50 12.80
N SER A 120 29.70 14.41 12.39
CA SER A 120 29.69 13.95 10.98
C SER A 120 28.31 13.43 10.52
N ASN A 121 27.45 13.03 11.44
CA ASN A 121 26.17 12.36 11.15
C ASN A 121 24.96 13.06 11.78
N LYS A 122 25.13 14.25 12.35
CA LYS A 122 24.10 14.98 13.11
C LYS A 122 22.81 15.33 12.34
N GLU A 123 22.82 15.21 11.01
CA GLU A 123 21.63 15.43 10.19
C GLU A 123 20.54 14.40 10.46
N TYR A 124 20.93 13.18 10.78
CA TYR A 124 20.02 12.07 11.05
C TYR A 124 20.27 11.35 12.38
N LEU A 125 21.42 11.61 13.01
CA LEU A 125 21.78 11.04 14.31
C LEU A 125 21.31 11.95 15.45
N ARG A 126 20.65 11.36 16.45
CA ARG A 126 20.20 12.08 17.66
C ARG A 126 21.16 11.93 18.82
N SER A 127 21.59 10.71 19.07
CA SER A 127 22.58 10.43 20.13
C SER A 127 23.35 9.15 19.85
N ILE A 128 24.55 9.08 20.42
CA ILE A 128 25.32 7.86 20.60
C ILE A 128 25.61 7.79 22.09
N ALA A 129 25.32 6.65 22.71
CA ALA A 129 25.57 6.46 24.13
C ALA A 129 26.20 5.09 24.39
N LEU A 130 27.10 5.05 25.36
CA LEU A 130 27.78 3.85 25.81
C LEU A 130 27.50 3.64 27.30
N TYR A 131 26.99 2.48 27.63
CA TYR A 131 26.65 2.06 28.99
C TYR A 131 27.48 0.86 29.38
N ASN A 132 27.81 0.75 30.68
CA ASN A 132 28.40 -0.51 31.22
C ASN A 132 27.27 -1.55 31.44
N GLN A 133 27.65 -2.76 31.82
CA GLN A 133 26.73 -3.87 32.10
C GLN A 133 25.73 -3.57 33.25
N TYR A 134 25.97 -2.57 34.06
CA TYR A 134 25.11 -2.15 35.17
C TYR A 134 24.18 -0.98 34.80
N GLY A 135 24.21 -0.56 33.53
CA GLY A 135 23.38 0.55 33.05
C GLY A 135 23.94 1.95 33.37
N SER A 136 25.18 2.05 33.90
CA SER A 136 25.80 3.34 34.12
C SER A 136 26.35 3.91 32.81
N LEU A 137 26.08 5.19 32.55
CA LEU A 137 26.59 5.91 31.39
C LEU A 137 28.10 6.08 31.45
N ILE A 138 28.82 5.67 30.41
CA ILE A 138 30.26 5.86 30.25
C ILE A 138 30.52 7.11 29.40
N ALA A 139 29.89 7.21 28.26
CA ALA A 139 30.02 8.33 27.33
C ALA A 139 28.71 8.52 26.54
N ALA A 140 28.42 9.77 26.19
CA ALA A 140 27.31 10.08 25.30
C ALA A 140 27.61 11.33 24.45
N GLU A 141 27.10 11.33 23.22
CA GLU A 141 27.11 12.48 22.33
C GLU A 141 25.71 12.69 21.73
N PRO A 142 25.21 13.94 21.69
CA PRO A 142 25.82 15.15 22.23
C PRO A 142 25.95 15.08 23.75
N VAL A 143 26.88 15.84 24.30
CA VAL A 143 27.04 15.97 25.74
C VAL A 143 25.81 16.65 26.33
N VAL A 144 24.91 15.85 26.87
CA VAL A 144 23.66 16.32 27.52
C VAL A 144 23.54 15.66 28.88
N SER A 145 22.80 16.27 29.79
CA SER A 145 22.54 15.66 31.08
C SER A 145 21.62 14.44 30.90
N GLN A 146 22.04 13.31 31.49
CA GLN A 146 21.14 12.17 31.64
C GLN A 146 20.01 12.56 32.61
N LYS A 147 18.76 12.19 32.29
CA LYS A 147 17.63 12.41 33.20
C LYS A 147 17.88 11.68 34.53
N GLU A 148 17.33 12.28 35.61
CA GLU A 148 17.40 11.64 36.93
C GLU A 148 16.73 10.26 36.85
N ASP A 149 17.51 9.21 37.18
CA ASP A 149 17.11 7.82 37.36
C ASP A 149 16.34 7.14 36.20
N PRO A 150 16.86 7.12 34.96
CA PRO A 150 16.38 6.14 33.99
C PRO A 150 16.92 4.76 34.40
N ASP A 151 16.05 3.84 34.81
CA ASP A 151 16.46 2.45 35.01
C ASP A 151 16.79 1.82 33.63
N VAL A 152 18.00 2.11 33.17
CA VAL A 152 18.51 1.73 31.85
C VAL A 152 18.49 0.21 31.68
N THR A 153 18.72 -0.55 32.76
CA THR A 153 18.79 -2.02 32.71
C THR A 153 17.42 -2.68 32.50
N LYS A 154 16.33 -1.93 32.69
CA LYS A 154 14.95 -2.40 32.43
C LYS A 154 14.42 -1.98 31.06
N GLN A 155 15.19 -1.22 30.28
CA GLN A 155 14.78 -0.84 28.94
C GLN A 155 14.90 -2.02 27.98
N ASP A 156 13.92 -2.21 27.13
CA ASP A 156 13.87 -3.34 26.18
C ASP A 156 15.13 -3.41 25.30
N TRP A 157 15.62 -2.28 24.81
CA TRP A 157 16.82 -2.22 23.99
C TRP A 157 18.08 -2.68 24.74
N PHE A 158 18.16 -2.43 26.06
CA PHE A 158 19.30 -2.88 26.88
C PHE A 158 19.21 -4.39 27.14
N ILE A 159 18.04 -4.87 27.49
CA ILE A 159 17.78 -6.31 27.72
C ILE A 159 18.05 -7.11 26.45
N GLU A 160 17.50 -6.68 25.31
CA GLU A 160 17.71 -7.38 24.03
C GLU A 160 19.19 -7.43 23.63
N ALA A 161 19.94 -6.33 23.82
CA ALA A 161 21.36 -6.29 23.52
C ALA A 161 22.16 -7.24 24.42
N MET A 162 21.84 -7.34 25.70
CA MET A 162 22.52 -8.21 26.64
C MET A 162 22.15 -9.69 26.52
N GLU A 163 20.91 -10.00 26.12
CA GLU A 163 20.44 -11.38 25.91
C GLU A 163 20.93 -11.97 24.59
N ARG A 164 21.09 -11.14 23.55
CA ARG A 164 21.46 -11.56 22.19
C ARG A 164 22.67 -10.79 21.71
N MET A 165 23.79 -10.99 22.38
CA MET A 165 25.03 -10.21 22.24
C MET A 165 25.61 -10.18 20.81
N GLU A 166 25.30 -11.17 19.99
CA GLU A 166 25.82 -11.28 18.62
C GLU A 166 25.12 -10.37 17.61
N ASN A 167 23.97 -9.80 17.98
CA ASN A 167 23.10 -9.09 17.06
C ASN A 167 23.02 -7.58 17.37
N ILE A 168 22.72 -6.81 16.32
CA ILE A 168 22.24 -5.45 16.47
C ILE A 168 20.72 -5.51 16.49
N HIS A 169 20.11 -4.86 17.47
CA HIS A 169 18.66 -4.78 17.67
C HIS A 169 18.16 -3.41 17.25
N PHE A 170 17.04 -3.37 16.55
CA PHE A 170 16.36 -2.13 16.15
C PHE A 170 15.02 -2.02 16.86
N SER A 171 14.82 -0.89 17.56
CA SER A 171 13.56 -0.60 18.22
C SER A 171 12.51 -0.09 17.23
N THR A 172 11.23 -0.17 17.63
CA THR A 172 10.18 0.66 17.03
C THR A 172 10.36 2.11 17.44
N PRO A 173 9.74 3.09 16.72
CA PRO A 173 9.81 4.48 17.10
C PRO A 173 9.30 4.71 18.53
N HIS A 174 10.08 5.43 19.30
CA HIS A 174 9.73 5.79 20.68
C HIS A 174 10.26 7.16 21.03
N VAL A 175 9.75 7.70 22.13
CA VAL A 175 10.24 8.99 22.64
C VAL A 175 11.59 8.77 23.30
N GLN A 176 12.60 9.55 22.88
CA GLN A 176 13.89 9.57 23.56
C GLN A 176 13.68 10.09 25.00
N ASN A 177 13.91 9.22 25.97
CA ASN A 177 13.63 9.49 27.39
C ASN A 177 14.88 9.44 28.30
N LEU A 178 16.07 9.23 27.73
CA LEU A 178 17.32 9.06 28.48
C LEU A 178 18.01 10.37 28.78
N PHE A 179 17.92 11.35 27.87
CA PHE A 179 18.65 12.59 27.93
C PHE A 179 17.70 13.79 28.01
N ASP A 180 18.14 14.84 28.72
CA ASP A 180 17.46 16.13 28.77
C ASP A 180 18.19 17.08 27.83
N ASP A 181 17.58 17.44 26.73
CA ASP A 181 18.13 18.39 25.75
C ASP A 181 17.72 19.86 26.03
N GLY A 182 17.01 20.10 27.13
CA GLY A 182 16.53 21.42 27.51
C GLY A 182 15.46 22.05 26.60
N SER A 183 15.06 21.33 25.52
CA SER A 183 14.17 21.90 24.52
C SER A 183 12.68 21.77 24.83
N MET A 184 12.28 21.05 25.87
CA MET A 184 10.89 20.67 26.20
C MET A 184 10.15 19.96 25.03
N ARG A 185 10.86 19.46 24.02
CA ARG A 185 10.30 18.77 22.88
C ARG A 185 10.52 17.28 23.02
N TYR A 186 9.50 16.52 22.71
CA TYR A 186 9.66 15.08 22.56
C TYR A 186 10.30 14.77 21.20
N HIS A 187 11.42 14.09 21.22
CA HIS A 187 12.07 13.60 20.00
C HIS A 187 11.76 12.12 19.83
N LEU A 188 11.17 11.81 18.69
CA LEU A 188 10.94 10.42 18.30
C LEU A 188 12.20 9.89 17.64
N VAL A 189 12.65 8.75 18.11
CA VAL A 189 13.86 8.08 17.63
C VAL A 189 13.57 6.63 17.28
N ILE A 190 14.38 6.10 16.38
CA ILE A 190 14.57 4.66 16.19
C ILE A 190 15.96 4.39 16.75
N SER A 191 16.04 3.46 17.69
CA SER A 191 17.31 3.11 18.33
C SER A 191 17.87 1.81 17.78
N SER A 192 19.18 1.77 17.59
CA SER A 192 19.90 0.52 17.45
C SER A 192 20.75 0.27 18.70
N SER A 193 20.66 -0.92 19.25
CA SER A 193 21.43 -1.33 20.42
C SER A 193 22.24 -2.59 20.13
N ARG A 194 23.41 -2.68 20.75
CA ARG A 194 24.27 -3.87 20.70
C ARG A 194 25.14 -4.00 21.94
N ALA A 195 25.43 -5.25 22.30
CA ALA A 195 26.48 -5.53 23.28
C ALA A 195 27.87 -5.22 22.69
N VAL A 196 28.72 -4.64 23.49
CA VAL A 196 30.12 -4.31 23.17
C VAL A 196 31.04 -4.76 24.27
N GLU A 197 32.23 -5.18 23.89
CA GLU A 197 33.30 -5.50 24.85
C GLU A 197 34.07 -4.23 25.18
N LEU A 198 34.24 -3.97 26.47
CA LEU A 198 34.88 -2.76 27.02
C LEU A 198 36.18 -3.16 27.74
N THR A 199 37.27 -2.49 27.42
CA THR A 199 38.52 -2.64 28.14
C THR A 199 38.57 -1.68 29.32
N SER A 200 38.76 -2.22 30.52
CA SER A 200 38.87 -1.46 31.78
C SER A 200 40.15 -1.86 32.54
N GLY A 201 41.23 -1.20 32.23
CA GLY A 201 42.56 -1.58 32.76
C GLY A 201 43.05 -2.93 32.19
N SER A 202 43.14 -3.94 33.08
CA SER A 202 43.49 -5.31 32.66
C SER A 202 42.27 -6.24 32.52
N GLU A 203 41.07 -5.73 32.77
CA GLU A 203 39.85 -6.53 32.74
C GLU A 203 39.00 -6.16 31.49
N SER A 204 38.28 -7.16 30.98
CA SER A 204 37.27 -6.97 29.98
C SER A 204 35.91 -7.08 30.63
N GLN A 205 34.99 -6.17 30.30
CA GLN A 205 33.61 -6.19 30.75
C GLN A 205 32.68 -5.94 29.58
N MET A 206 31.43 -6.39 29.72
CA MET A 206 30.41 -6.12 28.72
C MET A 206 29.77 -4.74 28.96
N GLY A 207 29.36 -4.12 27.87
CA GLY A 207 28.55 -2.91 27.89
C GLY A 207 27.53 -2.93 26.78
N VAL A 208 26.72 -1.90 26.72
CA VAL A 208 25.73 -1.72 25.67
C VAL A 208 25.93 -0.36 25.00
N MET A 209 26.07 -0.38 23.71
CA MET A 209 26.08 0.81 22.88
C MET A 209 24.70 1.03 22.28
N LEU A 210 24.21 2.26 22.41
CA LEU A 210 22.95 2.73 21.88
C LEU A 210 23.21 3.83 20.84
N VAL A 211 22.59 3.72 19.69
CA VAL A 211 22.62 4.74 18.64
C VAL A 211 21.18 5.12 18.30
N ASP A 212 20.81 6.36 18.60
CA ASP A 212 19.49 6.91 18.34
C ASP A 212 19.49 7.73 17.06
N MET A 213 18.63 7.38 16.12
CA MET A 213 18.44 8.15 14.90
C MET A 213 17.07 8.82 14.85
N ASP A 214 17.02 9.98 14.20
CA ASP A 214 15.80 10.77 14.10
C ASP A 214 14.75 10.04 13.25
N TYR A 215 13.62 9.72 13.88
CA TYR A 215 12.48 9.07 13.20
C TYR A 215 11.95 9.88 12.03
N SER A 216 12.12 11.21 12.03
CA SER A 216 11.65 12.08 10.96
C SER A 216 12.24 11.73 9.59
N SER A 217 13.39 11.05 9.56
CA SER A 217 13.99 10.58 8.31
C SER A 217 13.16 9.45 7.67
N VAL A 218 12.71 8.49 8.46
CA VAL A 218 11.83 7.40 7.99
C VAL A 218 10.43 7.93 7.68
N SER A 219 9.85 8.77 8.54
CA SER A 219 8.51 9.33 8.29
C SER A 219 8.47 10.15 7.00
N ARG A 220 9.46 10.98 6.72
CA ARG A 220 9.54 11.76 5.47
C ARG A 220 9.64 10.88 4.22
N MET A 221 10.35 9.74 4.27
CA MET A 221 10.40 8.78 3.16
C MET A 221 9.00 8.24 2.85
N LEU A 222 8.28 7.83 3.89
CA LEU A 222 6.93 7.26 3.77
C LEU A 222 5.85 8.31 3.46
N GLU A 223 5.96 9.51 4.01
CA GLU A 223 5.08 10.64 3.67
C GLU A 223 5.16 11.00 2.19
N ARG A 224 6.37 10.99 1.61
CA ARG A 224 6.58 11.30 0.19
C ARG A 224 5.80 10.38 -0.74
N ILE A 225 5.77 9.08 -0.46
CA ILE A 225 5.02 8.11 -1.26
C ILE A 225 3.51 8.19 -1.01
N ASN A 226 3.10 8.60 0.19
CA ASN A 226 1.70 8.78 0.55
C ASN A 226 1.08 10.07 0.00
N THR A 227 1.87 11.11 -0.27
CA THR A 227 1.40 12.39 -0.81
C THR A 227 0.90 12.28 -2.26
N SER A 228 1.15 11.19 -2.95
CA SER A 228 0.76 10.99 -4.37
C SER A 228 -0.75 10.95 -4.62
N GLY A 229 -1.60 10.98 -3.61
CA GLY A 229 -3.04 11.27 -3.70
C GLY A 229 -3.90 10.32 -4.54
N LYS A 230 -3.41 9.12 -4.89
CA LYS A 230 -4.12 8.17 -5.76
C LYS A 230 -5.10 7.25 -5.03
N GLY A 231 -5.32 7.48 -3.73
CA GLY A 231 -6.22 6.69 -2.91
C GLY A 231 -5.60 5.45 -2.27
N GLN A 232 -4.44 4.96 -2.77
CA GLN A 232 -3.63 3.98 -2.06
C GLN A 232 -2.79 4.67 -0.99
N TYR A 233 -2.41 3.90 0.03
CA TYR A 233 -1.48 4.36 1.06
C TYR A 233 -0.55 3.24 1.52
N TYR A 234 0.57 3.65 2.12
CA TYR A 234 1.61 2.75 2.57
C TYR A 234 1.83 2.96 4.07
N TYR A 235 1.97 1.87 4.80
CA TYR A 235 2.38 1.90 6.19
C TYR A 235 3.52 0.90 6.45
N LEU A 236 4.23 1.09 7.55
CA LEU A 236 5.35 0.27 7.96
C LEU A 236 5.05 -0.31 9.34
N CYS A 237 5.25 -1.61 9.53
CA CYS A 237 5.14 -2.26 10.82
C CYS A 237 6.35 -3.18 11.08
N ASP A 238 6.57 -3.53 12.34
CA ASP A 238 7.58 -4.52 12.72
C ASP A 238 7.10 -5.97 12.46
N ALA A 239 7.95 -6.94 12.76
CA ALA A 239 7.62 -8.36 12.60
C ALA A 239 6.52 -8.86 13.56
N LYS A 240 6.17 -8.09 14.58
CA LYS A 240 5.09 -8.39 15.55
C LYS A 240 3.77 -7.73 15.16
N GLY A 241 3.79 -6.75 14.23
CA GLY A 241 2.62 -5.97 13.82
C GLY A 241 2.52 -4.60 14.49
N ASN A 242 3.50 -4.21 15.30
CA ASN A 242 3.53 -2.87 15.87
C ASN A 242 3.79 -1.86 14.76
N ILE A 243 3.00 -0.79 14.73
CA ILE A 243 3.11 0.25 13.70
C ILE A 243 4.37 1.08 13.93
N ILE A 244 5.21 1.15 12.88
CA ILE A 244 6.36 2.03 12.82
C ILE A 244 5.97 3.36 12.19
N TYR A 245 5.18 3.33 11.11
CA TYR A 245 4.63 4.50 10.46
C TYR A 245 3.26 4.20 9.86
N HIS A 246 2.32 5.11 10.04
CA HIS A 246 1.02 5.03 9.38
C HIS A 246 0.53 6.43 8.97
N PRO A 247 0.08 6.67 7.74
CA PRO A 247 -0.28 8.00 7.26
C PRO A 247 -1.53 8.60 7.92
N HIS A 248 -2.40 7.75 8.49
CA HIS A 248 -3.63 8.17 9.16
C HIS A 248 -3.52 8.11 10.68
N GLN A 249 -2.35 7.78 11.21
CA GLN A 249 -2.13 7.76 12.65
C GLN A 249 -1.86 9.19 13.13
N ILE A 250 -2.79 9.73 13.91
CA ILE A 250 -2.52 10.92 14.70
C ILE A 250 -1.64 10.46 15.85
N GLN A 251 -0.34 10.69 15.71
CA GLN A 251 0.74 10.49 16.68
C GLN A 251 0.31 9.70 17.95
N PHE A 252 0.55 8.39 17.95
CA PHE A 252 0.63 7.51 19.14
C PHE A 252 -0.59 7.30 20.02
N ASP A 253 -1.78 7.75 19.65
CA ASP A 253 -2.96 7.58 20.48
C ASP A 253 -4.15 7.09 19.62
N GLY A 254 -4.25 5.78 19.49
CA GLY A 254 -5.39 5.14 18.83
C GLY A 254 -5.06 3.87 18.07
N ASP A 255 -5.94 2.89 18.16
CA ASP A 255 -5.88 1.67 17.38
C ASP A 255 -5.93 2.02 15.87
N VAL A 256 -4.86 1.69 15.17
CA VAL A 256 -4.87 1.72 13.72
C VAL A 256 -5.81 0.60 13.25
N PRO A 257 -6.81 0.91 12.40
CA PRO A 257 -7.81 -0.08 12.00
C PRO A 257 -7.27 -1.12 11.00
N GLU A 258 -5.96 -1.37 11.02
CA GLU A 258 -5.28 -2.26 10.10
C GLU A 258 -5.04 -3.64 10.71
N ASN A 259 -5.13 -4.68 9.89
CA ASN A 259 -4.74 -6.03 10.27
C ASN A 259 -3.21 -6.19 10.27
N SER A 260 -2.51 -5.33 11.03
CA SER A 260 -1.05 -5.27 11.02
C SER A 260 -0.40 -6.57 11.47
N GLU A 261 -1.03 -7.33 12.38
CA GLU A 261 -0.55 -8.66 12.77
C GLU A 261 -0.63 -9.67 11.61
N VAL A 262 -1.66 -9.58 10.78
CA VAL A 262 -1.79 -10.43 9.58
C VAL A 262 -0.72 -10.07 8.57
N ALA A 263 -0.50 -8.78 8.34
CA ALA A 263 0.54 -8.29 7.45
C ALA A 263 1.94 -8.70 7.94
N ALA A 264 2.20 -8.58 9.24
CA ALA A 264 3.48 -8.96 9.85
C ALA A 264 3.79 -10.45 9.69
N LYS A 265 2.80 -11.32 9.74
CA LYS A 265 2.93 -12.78 9.56
C LYS A 265 2.98 -13.19 8.09
N SER A 266 2.57 -12.32 7.18
CA SER A 266 2.56 -12.62 5.74
C SER A 266 3.99 -12.64 5.19
N GLN A 267 4.27 -13.63 4.34
CA GLN A 267 5.42 -13.55 3.44
C GLN A 267 5.10 -12.52 2.34
N ASN A 268 6.12 -12.11 1.55
CA ASN A 268 5.89 -11.22 0.41
C ASN A 268 4.71 -11.74 -0.42
N SER A 269 3.61 -11.01 -0.41
CA SER A 269 2.32 -11.51 -0.91
C SER A 269 1.36 -10.39 -1.24
N ILE A 270 0.41 -10.75 -2.11
CA ILE A 270 -0.72 -9.88 -2.46
C ILE A 270 -1.98 -10.65 -2.12
N TYR A 271 -2.89 -10.04 -1.34
CA TYR A 271 -4.16 -10.66 -0.96
C TYR A 271 -5.29 -9.63 -0.88
N ASP A 272 -6.51 -10.13 -0.89
CA ASP A 272 -7.71 -9.30 -0.73
C ASP A 272 -8.11 -9.23 0.75
N ASP A 273 -8.52 -8.06 1.20
CA ASP A 273 -8.94 -7.76 2.57
C ASP A 273 -10.22 -6.93 2.57
N TYR A 274 -11.00 -7.04 3.64
CA TYR A 274 -12.21 -6.27 3.87
C TYR A 274 -12.15 -5.57 5.22
N LEU A 275 -12.18 -4.24 5.18
CA LEU A 275 -12.24 -3.42 6.39
C LEU A 275 -13.44 -2.47 6.32
N ASN A 276 -14.30 -2.49 7.36
CA ASN A 276 -15.49 -1.64 7.45
C ASN A 276 -16.36 -1.67 6.19
N GLY A 277 -16.46 -2.84 5.53
CA GLY A 277 -17.21 -3.01 4.28
C GLY A 277 -16.50 -2.52 3.02
N VAL A 278 -15.30 -2.00 3.12
CA VAL A 278 -14.47 -1.59 1.97
C VAL A 278 -13.59 -2.75 1.53
N HIS A 279 -13.75 -3.17 0.28
CA HIS A 279 -12.87 -4.15 -0.36
C HIS A 279 -11.54 -3.49 -0.70
N ARG A 280 -10.44 -4.10 -0.27
CA ARG A 280 -9.07 -3.61 -0.45
C ARG A 280 -8.17 -4.73 -0.94
N LYS A 281 -7.19 -4.38 -1.74
CA LYS A 281 -6.07 -5.26 -2.08
C LYS A 281 -4.84 -4.83 -1.29
N ILE A 282 -4.26 -5.77 -0.57
CA ILE A 282 -3.10 -5.56 0.29
C ILE A 282 -1.88 -6.19 -0.39
N MET A 283 -0.79 -5.43 -0.44
CA MET A 283 0.53 -5.91 -0.86
C MET A 283 1.49 -5.76 0.31
N VAL A 284 2.23 -6.82 0.61
CA VAL A 284 3.18 -6.88 1.73
C VAL A 284 4.54 -7.29 1.20
N ASP A 285 5.55 -6.48 1.51
CA ASP A 285 6.94 -6.79 1.23
C ASP A 285 7.79 -6.64 2.49
N THR A 286 8.81 -7.48 2.61
CA THR A 286 9.65 -7.57 3.81
C THR A 286 10.95 -6.81 3.61
N ILE A 287 11.29 -5.95 4.56
CA ILE A 287 12.61 -5.36 4.69
C ILE A 287 13.53 -6.41 5.29
N SER A 288 14.41 -6.97 4.48
CA SER A 288 15.23 -8.16 4.82
C SER A 288 16.11 -7.94 6.05
N TYR A 289 16.57 -6.71 6.24
CA TYR A 289 17.50 -6.35 7.29
C TYR A 289 16.92 -6.44 8.72
N THR A 290 15.64 -6.13 8.89
CA THR A 290 14.98 -6.09 10.21
C THR A 290 13.79 -7.03 10.32
N GLY A 291 13.30 -7.56 9.20
CA GLY A 291 12.04 -8.29 9.14
C GLY A 291 10.79 -7.38 9.20
N TRP A 292 10.98 -6.05 9.15
CA TRP A 292 9.87 -5.11 9.07
C TRP A 292 9.08 -5.32 7.79
N LYS A 293 7.79 -4.97 7.82
CA LYS A 293 6.89 -5.12 6.69
C LYS A 293 6.45 -3.76 6.17
N LEU A 294 6.75 -3.50 4.90
CA LEU A 294 6.13 -2.41 4.16
C LEU A 294 4.84 -2.92 3.54
N VAL A 295 3.75 -2.25 3.83
CA VAL A 295 2.41 -2.66 3.41
C VAL A 295 1.79 -1.57 2.56
N CYS A 296 1.33 -1.93 1.35
CA CYS A 296 0.55 -1.07 0.47
C CYS A 296 -0.92 -1.48 0.55
N VAL A 297 -1.78 -0.53 0.89
CA VAL A 297 -3.24 -0.71 0.93
C VAL A 297 -3.87 -0.02 -0.26
N MET A 298 -4.52 -0.79 -1.12
CA MET A 298 -5.18 -0.32 -2.33
C MET A 298 -6.70 -0.56 -2.24
N PRO A 299 -7.52 0.44 -1.90
CA PRO A 299 -8.97 0.32 -2.00
C PRO A 299 -9.40 -0.03 -3.43
N TYR A 300 -10.37 -0.93 -3.56
CA TYR A 300 -10.81 -1.40 -4.89
C TYR A 300 -11.37 -0.28 -5.78
N SER A 301 -11.80 0.82 -5.18
CA SER A 301 -12.23 2.03 -5.89
C SER A 301 -11.16 2.61 -6.83
N ILE A 302 -9.87 2.41 -6.56
CA ILE A 302 -8.78 2.85 -7.44
C ILE A 302 -8.89 2.19 -8.81
N PHE A 303 -9.15 0.89 -8.82
CA PHE A 303 -9.30 0.12 -10.06
C PHE A 303 -10.58 0.52 -10.79
N THR A 304 -11.70 0.69 -10.07
CA THR A 304 -12.99 1.05 -10.68
C THR A 304 -13.02 2.49 -11.18
N ASN A 305 -12.42 3.44 -10.48
CA ASN A 305 -12.39 4.85 -10.89
C ASN A 305 -11.57 5.05 -12.16
N LYS A 306 -10.40 4.42 -12.28
CA LYS A 306 -9.62 4.45 -13.53
C LYS A 306 -10.39 3.88 -14.72
N MET A 307 -11.27 2.92 -14.46
CA MET A 307 -12.09 2.30 -15.50
C MET A 307 -13.33 3.13 -15.88
N ALA A 308 -13.75 4.10 -15.05
CA ALA A 308 -14.95 4.91 -15.33
C ALA A 308 -14.77 5.76 -16.59
N ASP A 309 -13.63 6.43 -16.74
CA ASP A 309 -13.33 7.26 -17.91
C ASP A 309 -13.24 6.41 -19.18
N VAL A 310 -12.63 5.21 -19.06
CA VAL A 310 -12.51 4.25 -20.17
C VAL A 310 -13.90 3.73 -20.57
N LYS A 311 -14.77 3.42 -19.61
CA LYS A 311 -16.17 3.03 -19.89
C LYS A 311 -16.89 4.08 -20.73
N GLN A 312 -16.80 5.34 -20.34
CA GLN A 312 -17.46 6.43 -21.06
C GLN A 312 -16.93 6.57 -22.49
N PHE A 313 -15.61 6.51 -22.66
CA PHE A 313 -14.96 6.58 -23.96
C PHE A 313 -15.36 5.41 -24.88
N VAL A 314 -15.30 4.18 -24.35
CA VAL A 314 -15.72 2.97 -25.07
C VAL A 314 -17.17 3.03 -25.47
N PHE A 315 -18.06 3.52 -24.59
CA PHE A 315 -19.48 3.68 -24.89
C PHE A 315 -19.74 4.66 -26.03
N VAL A 316 -19.05 5.80 -26.06
CA VAL A 316 -19.15 6.79 -27.15
C VAL A 316 -18.67 6.19 -28.48
N ILE A 317 -17.51 5.51 -28.48
CA ILE A 317 -17.00 4.83 -29.68
C ILE A 317 -17.99 3.78 -30.17
N MET A 318 -18.58 3.01 -29.27
CA MET A 318 -19.57 1.98 -29.61
C MET A 318 -20.78 2.57 -30.33
N ILE A 319 -21.29 3.71 -29.87
CA ILE A 319 -22.42 4.42 -30.53
C ILE A 319 -22.01 4.88 -31.93
N ILE A 320 -20.84 5.49 -32.09
CA ILE A 320 -20.33 5.96 -33.38
C ILE A 320 -20.19 4.80 -34.36
N MET A 321 -19.57 3.70 -33.90
CA MET A 321 -19.40 2.48 -34.71
C MET A 321 -20.73 1.86 -35.11
N ALA A 322 -21.70 1.79 -34.18
CA ALA A 322 -23.05 1.27 -34.48
C ALA A 322 -23.74 2.11 -35.56
N MET A 323 -23.68 3.43 -35.47
CA MET A 323 -24.24 4.33 -36.48
C MET A 323 -23.56 4.13 -37.84
N MET A 324 -22.25 4.01 -37.86
CA MET A 324 -21.49 3.77 -39.07
C MET A 324 -21.83 2.41 -39.71
N PHE A 325 -21.98 1.34 -38.93
CA PHE A 325 -22.40 0.03 -39.43
C PHE A 325 -23.82 0.05 -40.03
N VAL A 326 -24.77 0.70 -39.36
CA VAL A 326 -26.12 0.87 -39.89
C VAL A 326 -26.11 1.63 -41.21
N TRP A 327 -25.31 2.69 -41.31
CA TRP A 327 -25.16 3.47 -42.54
C TRP A 327 -24.56 2.66 -43.68
N ILE A 328 -23.45 1.94 -43.44
CA ILE A 328 -22.81 1.08 -44.40
C ILE A 328 -23.76 -0.03 -44.89
N ASN A 329 -24.44 -0.73 -43.96
CA ASN A 329 -25.38 -1.77 -44.29
C ASN A 329 -26.55 -1.24 -45.15
N ARG A 330 -27.02 -0.02 -44.87
CA ARG A 330 -28.03 0.66 -45.70
C ARG A 330 -27.55 0.89 -47.14
N VAL A 331 -26.31 1.38 -47.29
CA VAL A 331 -25.70 1.63 -48.62
C VAL A 331 -25.54 0.32 -49.39
N ILE A 332 -25.08 -0.73 -48.75
CA ILE A 332 -24.89 -2.05 -49.37
C ILE A 332 -26.25 -2.65 -49.77
N ALA A 333 -27.23 -2.61 -48.87
CA ALA A 333 -28.58 -3.12 -49.17
C ALA A 333 -29.23 -2.43 -50.39
N ILE A 334 -29.09 -1.11 -50.50
CA ILE A 334 -29.60 -0.37 -51.67
C ILE A 334 -28.84 -0.80 -52.93
N ARG A 335 -27.54 -0.99 -52.92
CA ARG A 335 -26.76 -1.39 -54.08
C ARG A 335 -27.05 -2.82 -54.56
N ILE A 336 -27.27 -3.75 -53.62
CA ILE A 336 -27.60 -5.15 -53.98
C ILE A 336 -29.02 -5.31 -54.48
N SER A 337 -30.01 -4.57 -53.89
CA SER A 337 -31.42 -4.71 -54.25
C SER A 337 -31.81 -4.09 -55.58
N LYS A 338 -31.10 -3.01 -56.00
CA LYS A 338 -31.42 -2.33 -57.27
C LYS A 338 -31.32 -3.23 -58.52
N PRO A 339 -30.34 -4.10 -58.72
CA PRO A 339 -30.30 -4.99 -59.87
C PRO A 339 -31.31 -6.14 -59.79
N ILE A 340 -31.69 -6.60 -58.59
CA ILE A 340 -32.66 -7.69 -58.41
C ILE A 340 -34.06 -7.23 -58.75
N MET A 341 -34.43 -6.01 -58.35
CA MET A 341 -35.77 -5.45 -58.73
C MET A 341 -35.91 -5.14 -60.21
N LYS A 342 -34.81 -4.90 -60.94
CA LYS A 342 -34.84 -4.73 -62.40
C LYS A 342 -35.04 -6.07 -63.16
N LEU A 343 -34.75 -7.20 -62.55
CA LEU A 343 -34.93 -8.55 -63.13
C LEU A 343 -36.36 -9.05 -62.89
N ASP A 344 -37.10 -8.54 -61.89
CA ASP A 344 -38.46 -8.96 -61.56
C ASP A 344 -39.51 -8.17 -62.39
N ASP A 345 -39.13 -7.01 -62.95
CA ASP A 345 -39.97 -6.16 -63.83
C ASP A 345 -39.78 -6.46 -65.34
N SER A 346 -38.97 -7.50 -65.71
CA SER A 346 -38.76 -7.94 -67.10
C SER A 346 -39.33 -9.33 -67.33
#